data_3d23dec62d5d974768764739a3336efc
#
_entry.id   3d23dec62d5d974768764739a3336efc
#
_cell.length_a   1.000
_cell.length_b   1.000
_cell.length_c   1.000
_cell.angle_alpha   90.00
_cell.angle_beta   90.00
_cell.angle_gamma   90.00
#
_symmetry.space_group_name_H-M   'P 1'
#
loop_
_entity.id
_entity.type
_entity.pdbx_description
1 polymer ?
#
loop_
_entity_poly.entity_id
_entity_poly.type
_entity_poly.pdbx_seq_one_letter_code
_entity_poly.pdbx_strand_id
1 'polypeptide(L)'
;MRGGNLIDLDWLLESTSSQMPLAMDTAARLFDSGKEFWMCASRGDDYSPGYFSPQKENWLDIIRASSAIPGFYRTGALLDGISYLDGGISDAVPVQEAARRGAKTIVVIRTVPSQMYYTPQWFKRMERWLGDSSLQPLVNIAKQHETTYGAMQRFIEKPPGKLRIFEIYPPKPLLSMALGSRVPALRMDYKTGRLCGRYFLATVGKMLAEQPPLHRHKRIITPPAIVANDALTVPLVDIPQANDALLDNEDLA
;
A
#
# COMPACT_ATOMS: atom_id res chain seq x y z
N MET A 1 2.50 -2.72 -29.17
CA MET A 1 1.83 -3.27 -27.97
C MET A 1 2.49 -4.60 -27.64
N ARG A 2 3.31 -4.66 -26.60
CA ARG A 2 3.91 -5.92 -26.14
C ARG A 2 2.87 -6.71 -25.35
N GLY A 3 2.46 -7.87 -25.86
CA GLY A 3 1.89 -8.94 -25.07
C GLY A 3 0.45 -8.82 -24.56
N GLY A 4 -0.47 -8.07 -25.15
CA GLY A 4 -1.90 -8.17 -24.81
C GLY A 4 -2.33 -7.72 -23.38
N ASN A 5 -1.44 -7.09 -22.63
CA ASN A 5 -1.75 -6.50 -21.32
C ASN A 5 -2.47 -5.14 -21.48
N LEU A 6 -3.43 -4.85 -20.61
CA LEU A 6 -4.13 -3.55 -20.61
C LEU A 6 -3.25 -2.43 -20.08
N ILE A 7 -2.33 -2.77 -19.17
CA ILE A 7 -1.31 -1.88 -18.61
C ILE A 7 0.06 -2.46 -18.94
N ASP A 8 0.96 -1.60 -19.44
CA ASP A 8 2.36 -1.95 -19.60
C ASP A 8 3.10 -1.73 -18.28
N LEU A 9 2.95 -2.69 -17.36
CA LEU A 9 3.60 -2.66 -16.05
C LEU A 9 5.12 -2.73 -16.18
N ASP A 10 5.62 -3.46 -17.19
CA ASP A 10 7.06 -3.58 -17.45
C ASP A 10 7.66 -2.24 -17.82
N TRP A 11 7.04 -1.53 -18.78
CA TRP A 11 7.45 -0.18 -19.13
C TRP A 11 7.42 0.79 -17.95
N LEU A 12 6.35 0.72 -17.13
CA LEU A 12 6.19 1.58 -15.95
C LEU A 12 7.35 1.35 -14.95
N LEU A 13 7.66 0.10 -14.65
CA LEU A 13 8.71 -0.25 -13.70
C LEU A 13 10.09 0.10 -14.23
N GLU A 14 10.39 -0.21 -15.49
CA GLU A 14 11.66 0.11 -16.14
C GLU A 14 11.87 1.62 -16.25
N SER A 15 10.84 2.37 -16.67
CA SER A 15 10.91 3.83 -16.79
C SER A 15 11.10 4.48 -15.42
N THR A 16 10.35 4.03 -14.40
CA THR A 16 10.46 4.59 -13.06
C THR A 16 11.83 4.28 -12.45
N SER A 17 12.33 3.05 -12.59
CA SER A 17 13.62 2.66 -12.03
C SER A 17 14.80 3.35 -12.71
N SER A 18 14.69 3.70 -14.01
CA SER A 18 15.72 4.44 -14.73
C SER A 18 15.75 5.92 -14.37
N GLN A 19 14.57 6.54 -14.16
CA GLN A 19 14.46 7.96 -13.82
C GLN A 19 14.66 8.24 -12.32
N MET A 20 14.26 7.31 -11.46
CA MET A 20 14.39 7.39 -10.01
C MET A 20 15.00 6.08 -9.46
N PRO A 21 16.31 5.87 -9.68
CA PRO A 21 16.95 4.64 -9.24
C PRO A 21 16.89 4.48 -7.73
N LEU A 22 16.52 3.29 -7.26
CA LEU A 22 16.54 2.98 -5.84
C LEU A 22 17.98 2.85 -5.34
N ALA A 23 18.23 3.40 -4.16
CA ALA A 23 19.54 3.30 -3.49
C ALA A 23 19.70 1.89 -2.86
N MET A 24 19.78 0.85 -3.68
CA MET A 24 19.81 -0.55 -3.22
C MET A 24 20.99 -0.87 -2.29
N ASP A 25 22.14 -0.21 -2.50
CA ASP A 25 23.29 -0.36 -1.58
C ASP A 25 22.99 0.23 -0.19
N THR A 26 22.12 1.27 -0.12
CA THR A 26 21.65 1.79 1.16
C THR A 26 20.61 0.84 1.78
N ALA A 27 19.73 0.25 0.99
CA ALA A 27 18.80 -0.77 1.45
C ALA A 27 19.53 -1.98 2.02
N ALA A 28 20.57 -2.48 1.35
CA ALA A 28 21.41 -3.57 1.84
C ALA A 28 21.99 -3.26 3.23
N ARG A 29 22.56 -2.07 3.43
CA ARG A 29 23.07 -1.67 4.76
C ARG A 29 21.98 -1.61 5.84
N LEU A 30 20.74 -1.26 5.47
CA LEU A 30 19.61 -1.28 6.41
C LEU A 30 19.24 -2.73 6.78
N PHE A 31 19.26 -3.65 5.84
CA PHE A 31 19.01 -5.07 6.08
C PHE A 31 20.11 -5.67 6.97
N ASP A 32 21.38 -5.37 6.70
CA ASP A 32 22.52 -5.79 7.54
C ASP A 32 22.41 -5.26 8.98
N SER A 33 21.74 -4.12 9.18
CA SER A 33 21.45 -3.59 10.52
C SER A 33 20.23 -4.23 11.20
N GLY A 34 19.67 -5.30 10.63
CA GLY A 34 18.50 -6.03 11.16
C GLY A 34 17.16 -5.40 10.83
N LYS A 35 17.09 -4.45 9.90
CA LYS A 35 15.83 -3.96 9.36
C LYS A 35 15.34 -4.90 8.27
N GLU A 36 14.03 -5.10 8.24
CA GLU A 36 13.39 -5.98 7.25
C GLU A 36 12.46 -5.19 6.34
N PHE A 37 12.40 -5.60 5.08
CA PHE A 37 11.42 -5.11 4.11
C PHE A 37 10.83 -6.30 3.36
N TRP A 38 9.50 -6.38 3.33
CA TRP A 38 8.78 -7.49 2.73
C TRP A 38 7.69 -6.97 1.80
N MET A 39 7.57 -7.61 0.65
CA MET A 39 6.49 -7.38 -0.31
C MET A 39 5.63 -8.63 -0.40
N CYS A 40 4.31 -8.45 -0.42
CA CYS A 40 3.36 -9.54 -0.60
C CYS A 40 3.03 -9.72 -2.08
N ALA A 41 2.97 -10.97 -2.54
CA ALA A 41 2.38 -11.35 -3.81
C ALA A 41 1.52 -12.60 -3.59
N SER A 42 0.48 -12.78 -4.40
CA SER A 42 -0.45 -13.91 -4.30
C SER A 42 -0.07 -14.98 -5.30
N ARG A 43 0.08 -16.22 -4.88
CA ARG A 43 0.32 -17.33 -5.82
C ARG A 43 -0.80 -17.43 -6.85
N GLY A 44 -0.45 -17.73 -8.08
CA GLY A 44 -1.43 -17.80 -9.18
C GLY A 44 -2.31 -19.03 -9.16
N ASP A 45 -1.87 -20.10 -8.49
CA ASP A 45 -2.55 -21.42 -8.44
C ASP A 45 -3.60 -21.51 -7.32
N ASP A 46 -3.29 -21.03 -6.10
CA ASP A 46 -4.15 -21.19 -4.92
C ASP A 46 -4.44 -19.87 -4.17
N TYR A 47 -3.91 -18.76 -4.67
CA TYR A 47 -4.00 -17.43 -4.06
C TYR A 47 -3.44 -17.33 -2.64
N SER A 48 -2.56 -18.24 -2.23
CA SER A 48 -1.86 -18.13 -0.96
C SER A 48 -0.86 -16.97 -0.99
N PRO A 49 -0.65 -16.25 0.13
CA PRO A 49 0.30 -15.15 0.19
C PRO A 49 1.75 -15.64 0.20
N GLY A 50 2.57 -15.09 -0.68
CA GLY A 50 4.03 -15.16 -0.63
C GLY A 50 4.60 -13.83 -0.15
N TYR A 51 5.61 -13.87 0.71
CA TYR A 51 6.29 -12.66 1.21
C TYR A 51 7.75 -12.71 0.81
N PHE A 52 8.19 -11.69 0.10
CA PHE A 52 9.50 -11.62 -0.52
C PHE A 52 10.29 -10.44 0.02
N SER A 53 11.54 -10.68 0.41
CA SER A 53 12.49 -9.61 0.74
C SER A 53 13.29 -9.28 -0.51
N PRO A 54 13.17 -8.06 -1.06
CA PRO A 54 13.84 -7.69 -2.30
C PRO A 54 15.35 -7.56 -2.11
N GLN A 55 16.09 -8.08 -3.08
CA GLN A 55 17.52 -7.90 -3.22
C GLN A 55 17.81 -7.07 -4.47
N LYS A 56 19.06 -6.64 -4.65
CA LYS A 56 19.47 -5.82 -5.78
C LYS A 56 19.13 -6.45 -7.14
N GLU A 57 19.20 -7.77 -7.22
CA GLU A 57 19.04 -8.55 -8.44
C GLU A 57 17.58 -8.81 -8.81
N ASN A 58 16.67 -8.84 -7.84
CA ASN A 58 15.29 -9.32 -8.05
C ASN A 58 14.18 -8.35 -7.62
N TRP A 59 14.52 -7.15 -7.13
CA TRP A 59 13.51 -6.24 -6.58
C TRP A 59 12.44 -5.81 -7.59
N LEU A 60 12.83 -5.64 -8.88
CA LEU A 60 11.87 -5.31 -9.94
C LEU A 60 10.89 -6.46 -10.19
N ASP A 61 11.37 -7.70 -10.17
CA ASP A 61 10.53 -8.87 -10.38
C ASP A 61 9.55 -9.06 -9.23
N ILE A 62 10.01 -8.80 -8.00
CA ILE A 62 9.15 -8.84 -6.81
C ILE A 62 8.09 -7.74 -6.85
N ILE A 63 8.44 -6.49 -7.22
CA ILE A 63 7.44 -5.41 -7.40
C ILE A 63 6.45 -5.77 -8.50
N ARG A 64 6.94 -6.30 -9.61
CA ARG A 64 6.08 -6.77 -10.72
C ARG A 64 5.07 -7.80 -10.22
N ALA A 65 5.53 -8.80 -9.49
CA ALA A 65 4.67 -9.84 -8.91
C ALA A 65 3.64 -9.25 -7.94
N SER A 66 4.09 -8.37 -7.04
CA SER A 66 3.23 -7.69 -6.05
C SER A 66 2.20 -6.74 -6.65
N SER A 67 2.40 -6.32 -7.91
CA SER A 67 1.55 -5.35 -8.62
C SER A 67 0.86 -5.93 -9.86
N ALA A 68 0.92 -7.24 -10.07
CA ALA A 68 0.35 -7.93 -11.23
C ALA A 68 -1.16 -8.11 -11.08
N ILE A 69 -1.93 -7.02 -11.27
CA ILE A 69 -3.39 -7.01 -11.10
C ILE A 69 -4.03 -7.90 -12.20
N PRO A 70 -4.82 -8.91 -11.83
CA PRO A 70 -5.54 -9.77 -12.78
C PRO A 70 -6.43 -8.98 -13.72
N GLY A 71 -6.44 -9.34 -14.99
CA GLY A 71 -7.18 -8.64 -16.03
C GLY A 71 -6.42 -7.45 -16.64
N PHE A 72 -5.57 -6.77 -15.88
CA PHE A 72 -4.70 -5.70 -16.38
C PHE A 72 -3.34 -6.23 -16.79
N TYR A 73 -2.77 -7.15 -16.02
CA TYR A 73 -1.55 -7.88 -16.33
C TYR A 73 -1.89 -9.38 -16.44
N ARG A 74 -2.10 -9.85 -17.68
CA ARG A 74 -2.77 -11.14 -17.93
C ARG A 74 -1.96 -12.37 -17.59
N THR A 75 -0.64 -12.29 -17.75
CA THR A 75 0.24 -13.46 -17.62
C THR A 75 0.66 -13.77 -16.20
N GLY A 76 0.38 -12.87 -15.24
CA GLY A 76 1.04 -12.93 -13.94
C GLY A 76 2.54 -12.66 -14.04
N ALA A 77 3.22 -12.52 -12.93
CA ALA A 77 4.66 -12.40 -12.88
C ALA A 77 5.29 -13.70 -12.40
N LEU A 78 6.37 -14.13 -13.04
CA LEU A 78 7.08 -15.35 -12.64
C LEU A 78 8.19 -14.98 -11.64
N LEU A 79 8.17 -15.65 -10.48
CA LEU A 79 9.29 -15.67 -9.53
C LEU A 79 9.67 -17.13 -9.30
N ASP A 80 10.92 -17.48 -9.60
CA ASP A 80 11.44 -18.85 -9.47
C ASP A 80 10.56 -19.91 -10.15
N GLY A 81 10.01 -19.57 -11.33
CA GLY A 81 9.14 -20.46 -12.12
C GLY A 81 7.68 -20.57 -11.62
N ILE A 82 7.33 -19.86 -10.54
CA ILE A 82 5.97 -19.82 -10.00
C ILE A 82 5.30 -18.52 -10.45
N SER A 83 4.04 -18.62 -10.91
CA SER A 83 3.24 -17.45 -11.28
C SER A 83 2.68 -16.77 -10.03
N TYR A 84 2.82 -15.45 -9.97
CA TYR A 84 2.26 -14.61 -8.92
C TYR A 84 1.38 -13.51 -9.50
N LEU A 85 0.43 -13.08 -8.69
CA LEU A 85 -0.53 -12.01 -8.92
C LEU A 85 -0.39 -10.95 -7.81
N ASP A 86 -1.08 -9.83 -7.97
CA ASP A 86 -1.12 -8.74 -6.99
C ASP A 86 -1.34 -9.25 -5.55
N GLY A 87 -0.50 -8.78 -4.64
CA GLY A 87 -0.54 -9.18 -3.23
C GLY A 87 -1.82 -8.81 -2.50
N GLY A 88 -2.54 -7.80 -3.00
CA GLY A 88 -3.83 -7.39 -2.46
C GLY A 88 -4.94 -8.44 -2.55
N ILE A 89 -4.75 -9.51 -3.34
CA ILE A 89 -5.71 -10.61 -3.42
C ILE A 89 -5.69 -11.44 -2.13
N SER A 90 -4.50 -11.78 -1.65
CA SER A 90 -4.31 -12.66 -0.50
C SER A 90 -4.10 -11.92 0.81
N ASP A 91 -3.37 -10.80 0.80
CA ASP A 91 -3.07 -10.00 1.99
C ASP A 91 -2.85 -8.53 1.63
N ALA A 92 -3.94 -7.79 1.48
CA ALA A 92 -3.91 -6.38 1.08
C ALA A 92 -3.21 -5.46 2.09
N VAL A 93 -3.21 -5.84 3.37
CA VAL A 93 -2.53 -5.12 4.47
C VAL A 93 -1.95 -6.16 5.42
N PRO A 94 -0.68 -6.52 5.30
CA PRO A 94 -0.05 -7.70 5.94
C PRO A 94 0.20 -7.53 7.45
N VAL A 95 -0.83 -7.12 8.20
CA VAL A 95 -0.74 -6.90 9.65
C VAL A 95 -0.58 -8.20 10.43
N GLN A 96 -1.22 -9.28 9.95
CA GLN A 96 -1.11 -10.59 10.60
C GLN A 96 0.28 -11.16 10.42
N GLU A 97 0.86 -11.01 9.24
CA GLU A 97 2.23 -11.44 8.96
C GLU A 97 3.25 -10.62 9.76
N ALA A 98 3.09 -9.30 9.86
CA ALA A 98 3.93 -8.47 10.69
C ALA A 98 3.89 -8.91 12.18
N ALA A 99 2.70 -9.24 12.68
CA ALA A 99 2.53 -9.78 14.03
C ALA A 99 3.18 -11.16 14.19
N ARG A 100 3.04 -12.05 13.20
CA ARG A 100 3.67 -13.36 13.18
C ARG A 100 5.20 -13.29 13.21
N ARG A 101 5.77 -12.26 12.56
CA ARG A 101 7.22 -11.95 12.58
C ARG A 101 7.67 -11.28 13.87
N GLY A 102 6.77 -11.09 14.83
CA GLY A 102 7.12 -10.60 16.17
C GLY A 102 6.96 -9.10 16.38
N ALA A 103 6.34 -8.38 15.46
CA ALA A 103 6.04 -6.97 15.65
C ALA A 103 5.12 -6.78 16.87
N LYS A 104 5.52 -5.91 17.80
CA LYS A 104 4.76 -5.56 19.00
C LYS A 104 3.94 -4.28 18.82
N THR A 105 4.34 -3.47 17.87
CA THR A 105 3.65 -2.25 17.46
C THR A 105 3.64 -2.19 15.94
N ILE A 106 2.47 -2.01 15.36
CA ILE A 106 2.28 -1.94 13.91
C ILE A 106 1.65 -0.58 13.60
N VAL A 107 2.21 0.11 12.60
CA VAL A 107 1.61 1.29 12.00
C VAL A 107 1.14 0.92 10.61
N VAL A 108 -0.16 1.02 10.39
CA VAL A 108 -0.80 0.73 9.10
C VAL A 108 -1.07 2.03 8.38
N ILE A 109 -0.57 2.15 7.15
CA ILE A 109 -0.86 3.28 6.26
C ILE A 109 -1.81 2.79 5.18
N ARG A 110 -2.99 3.41 5.09
CA ARG A 110 -4.06 3.02 4.16
C ARG A 110 -4.36 4.14 3.18
N THR A 111 -4.72 3.76 1.98
CA THR A 111 -5.22 4.66 0.92
C THR A 111 -6.74 4.81 0.93
N VAL A 112 -7.42 4.08 1.81
CA VAL A 112 -8.88 4.11 1.97
C VAL A 112 -9.25 4.45 3.41
N PRO A 113 -10.38 5.15 3.65
CA PRO A 113 -10.90 5.41 4.99
C PRO A 113 -11.10 4.11 5.80
N SER A 114 -10.87 4.16 7.11
CA SER A 114 -10.81 2.97 7.99
C SER A 114 -12.07 2.09 7.95
N GLN A 115 -13.25 2.68 7.81
CA GLN A 115 -14.52 1.95 7.87
C GLN A 115 -15.09 1.57 6.51
N MET A 116 -14.38 1.86 5.42
CA MET A 116 -14.84 1.47 4.10
C MET A 116 -14.43 0.03 3.79
N TYR A 117 -15.42 -0.84 3.60
CA TYR A 117 -15.23 -2.09 2.86
C TYR A 117 -14.88 -1.74 1.42
N TYR A 118 -13.64 -1.90 1.06
CA TYR A 118 -13.18 -1.56 -0.28
C TYR A 118 -13.23 -2.79 -1.18
N THR A 119 -14.36 -2.97 -1.85
CA THR A 119 -14.35 -3.74 -3.10
C THR A 119 -13.84 -2.79 -4.17
N PRO A 120 -12.67 -3.04 -4.80
CA PRO A 120 -12.13 -2.16 -5.81
C PRO A 120 -13.17 -1.84 -6.89
N GLN A 121 -13.41 -0.57 -7.19
CA GLN A 121 -14.46 -0.17 -8.15
C GLN A 121 -14.18 -0.72 -9.56
N TRP A 122 -12.91 -0.96 -9.89
CA TRP A 122 -12.54 -1.62 -11.13
C TRP A 122 -13.12 -3.03 -11.22
N PHE A 123 -13.22 -3.73 -10.10
CA PHE A 123 -13.79 -5.07 -10.03
C PHE A 123 -15.29 -5.05 -10.34
N LYS A 124 -16.06 -4.14 -9.73
CA LYS A 124 -17.49 -3.96 -10.01
C LYS A 124 -17.75 -3.52 -11.45
N ARG A 125 -16.82 -2.77 -12.06
CA ARG A 125 -16.89 -2.40 -13.48
C ARG A 125 -16.61 -3.59 -14.39
N MET A 126 -15.62 -4.40 -14.03
CA MET A 126 -15.25 -5.60 -14.79
C MET A 126 -16.38 -6.65 -14.77
N GLU A 127 -17.00 -6.88 -13.61
CA GLU A 127 -18.18 -7.74 -13.47
C GLU A 127 -19.32 -7.33 -14.42
N ARG A 128 -19.49 -6.03 -14.63
CA ARG A 128 -20.52 -5.48 -15.55
C ARG A 128 -20.14 -5.63 -17.03
N TRP A 129 -18.84 -5.66 -17.35
CA TRP A 129 -18.33 -5.74 -18.73
C TRP A 129 -18.21 -7.16 -19.28
N LEU A 130 -18.10 -8.13 -18.42
CA LEU A 130 -17.67 -9.49 -18.76
C LEU A 130 -18.80 -10.53 -18.54
N GLY A 131 -20.04 -10.22 -18.81
CA GLY A 131 -21.23 -11.08 -18.67
C GLY A 131 -21.15 -12.56 -19.14
N ASP A 132 -20.00 -13.25 -19.00
CA ASP A 132 -19.79 -14.62 -19.48
C ASP A 132 -19.08 -15.52 -18.46
N SER A 133 -19.31 -16.82 -18.57
CA SER A 133 -18.78 -17.91 -17.72
C SER A 133 -17.24 -18.03 -17.65
N SER A 134 -16.51 -17.32 -18.51
CA SER A 134 -15.04 -17.16 -18.43
C SER A 134 -14.56 -16.38 -17.21
N LEU A 135 -15.48 -15.84 -16.40
CA LEU A 135 -15.21 -14.97 -15.25
C LEU A 135 -15.03 -15.68 -13.93
N GLN A 136 -15.24 -16.99 -13.87
CA GLN A 136 -15.15 -17.72 -12.61
C GLN A 136 -13.82 -17.48 -11.86
N PRO A 137 -12.66 -17.40 -12.52
CA PRO A 137 -11.40 -17.06 -11.84
C PRO A 137 -11.44 -15.69 -11.18
N LEU A 138 -12.03 -14.69 -11.82
CA LEU A 138 -12.14 -13.32 -11.28
C LEU A 138 -13.11 -13.23 -10.10
N VAL A 139 -14.20 -14.00 -10.14
CA VAL A 139 -15.13 -14.13 -9.02
C VAL A 139 -14.43 -14.76 -7.82
N ASN A 140 -13.61 -15.77 -8.05
CA ASN A 140 -12.84 -16.42 -6.99
C ASN A 140 -11.82 -15.46 -6.37
N ILE A 141 -11.11 -14.69 -7.18
CA ILE A 141 -10.18 -13.65 -6.73
C ILE A 141 -10.90 -12.60 -5.86
N ALA A 142 -12.10 -12.17 -6.28
CA ALA A 142 -12.87 -11.19 -5.48
C ALA A 142 -13.30 -11.76 -4.13
N LYS A 143 -13.81 -12.97 -4.12
CA LYS A 143 -14.20 -13.66 -2.88
C LYS A 143 -13.00 -13.81 -1.95
N GLN A 144 -11.86 -14.20 -2.50
CA GLN A 144 -10.61 -14.31 -1.74
C GLN A 144 -10.22 -12.97 -1.13
N HIS A 145 -10.18 -11.91 -1.94
CA HIS A 145 -9.87 -10.56 -1.47
C HIS A 145 -10.85 -10.10 -0.37
N GLU A 146 -12.15 -10.29 -0.57
CA GLU A 146 -13.17 -9.90 0.44
C GLU A 146 -13.00 -10.66 1.76
N THR A 147 -12.73 -11.96 1.67
CA THR A 147 -12.51 -12.81 2.85
C THR A 147 -11.27 -12.39 3.62
N THR A 148 -10.15 -12.21 2.94
CA THR A 148 -8.87 -11.83 3.55
C THR A 148 -8.91 -10.41 4.08
N TYR A 149 -9.54 -9.48 3.35
CA TYR A 149 -9.72 -8.10 3.80
C TYR A 149 -10.60 -8.03 5.06
N GLY A 150 -11.68 -8.78 5.12
CA GLY A 150 -12.52 -8.89 6.31
C GLY A 150 -11.78 -9.48 7.51
N ALA A 151 -10.93 -10.49 7.29
CA ALA A 151 -10.08 -11.06 8.35
C ALA A 151 -9.06 -10.04 8.88
N MET A 152 -8.39 -9.32 7.98
CA MET A 152 -7.47 -8.24 8.29
C MET A 152 -8.15 -7.13 9.11
N GLN A 153 -9.34 -6.70 8.69
CA GLN A 153 -10.10 -5.66 9.38
C GLN A 153 -10.43 -6.08 10.82
N ARG A 154 -10.92 -7.31 11.02
CA ARG A 154 -11.19 -7.86 12.37
C ARG A 154 -9.92 -7.93 13.23
N PHE A 155 -8.78 -8.29 12.63
CA PHE A 155 -7.51 -8.36 13.34
C PHE A 155 -7.04 -6.97 13.79
N ILE A 156 -7.21 -5.94 12.96
CA ILE A 156 -6.91 -4.55 13.32
C ILE A 156 -7.86 -4.08 14.43
N GLU A 157 -9.14 -4.43 14.37
CA GLU A 157 -10.13 -4.05 15.37
C GLU A 157 -9.91 -4.70 16.73
N LYS A 158 -9.47 -5.96 16.74
CA LYS A 158 -9.24 -6.74 17.95
C LYS A 158 -7.86 -7.41 17.90
N PRO A 159 -6.78 -6.64 18.04
CA PRO A 159 -5.43 -7.22 17.98
C PRO A 159 -5.21 -8.16 19.16
N PRO A 160 -4.53 -9.31 18.94
CA PRO A 160 -4.30 -10.31 19.98
C PRO A 160 -3.27 -9.83 21.00
N GLY A 161 -3.41 -10.33 22.23
CA GLY A 161 -2.41 -10.17 23.28
C GLY A 161 -2.09 -8.69 23.59
N LYS A 162 -0.82 -8.32 23.55
CA LYS A 162 -0.31 -6.96 23.83
C LYS A 162 0.05 -6.21 22.52
N LEU A 163 -0.32 -6.73 21.37
CA LEU A 163 -0.07 -6.08 20.09
C LEU A 163 -0.81 -4.74 20.02
N ARG A 164 -0.11 -3.71 19.56
CA ARG A 164 -0.67 -2.38 19.32
C ARG A 164 -0.70 -2.10 17.83
N ILE A 165 -1.84 -1.65 17.32
CA ILE A 165 -2.00 -1.27 15.93
C ILE A 165 -2.51 0.17 15.87
N PHE A 166 -1.83 0.99 15.07
CA PHE A 166 -2.21 2.36 14.76
C PHE A 166 -2.47 2.46 13.28
N GLU A 167 -3.54 3.14 12.88
CA GLU A 167 -3.89 3.34 11.48
C GLU A 167 -3.73 4.81 11.09
N ILE A 168 -3.10 5.03 9.94
CA ILE A 168 -3.09 6.31 9.22
C ILE A 168 -3.93 6.11 7.96
N TYR A 169 -4.99 6.88 7.79
CA TYR A 169 -5.87 6.77 6.64
C TYR A 169 -6.45 8.13 6.25
N PRO A 170 -6.84 8.34 5.00
CA PRO A 170 -7.45 9.59 4.57
C PRO A 170 -8.84 9.73 5.19
N PRO A 171 -9.25 10.95 5.60
CA PRO A 171 -10.56 11.21 6.21
C PRO A 171 -11.72 11.03 5.23
N LYS A 172 -11.43 11.10 3.93
CA LYS A 172 -12.36 10.91 2.82
C LYS A 172 -11.72 10.03 1.74
N PRO A 173 -12.49 9.40 0.85
CA PRO A 173 -11.92 8.71 -0.31
C PRO A 173 -11.00 9.62 -1.10
N LEU A 174 -9.91 9.06 -1.60
CA LEU A 174 -8.96 9.78 -2.44
C LEU A 174 -9.64 10.23 -3.76
N LEU A 175 -9.15 11.34 -4.30
CA LEU A 175 -9.61 11.88 -5.58
C LEU A 175 -8.98 11.17 -6.77
N SER A 176 -7.82 10.56 -6.57
CA SER A 176 -7.13 9.77 -7.57
C SER A 176 -7.87 8.45 -7.82
N MET A 177 -7.79 7.98 -9.04
CA MET A 177 -8.34 6.71 -9.49
C MET A 177 -7.20 5.71 -9.74
N ALA A 178 -7.52 4.43 -9.78
CA ALA A 178 -6.54 3.39 -10.11
C ALA A 178 -5.88 3.61 -11.49
N LEU A 179 -6.61 4.17 -12.43
CA LEU A 179 -6.14 4.50 -13.77
C LEU A 179 -6.68 5.87 -14.21
N GLY A 180 -5.86 6.62 -14.96
CA GLY A 180 -6.27 7.88 -15.57
C GLY A 180 -6.47 9.04 -14.58
N SER A 181 -5.75 9.03 -13.45
CA SER A 181 -5.78 10.13 -12.49
C SER A 181 -5.22 11.41 -13.10
N ARG A 182 -5.92 12.53 -12.86
CA ARG A 182 -5.43 13.84 -13.25
C ARG A 182 -4.41 14.35 -12.24
N VAL A 183 -3.37 15.04 -12.71
CA VAL A 183 -2.31 15.61 -11.86
C VAL A 183 -2.83 16.43 -10.68
N PRO A 184 -3.86 17.31 -10.81
CA PRO A 184 -4.41 18.03 -9.66
C PRO A 184 -4.98 17.11 -8.57
N ALA A 185 -5.63 16.00 -8.95
CA ALA A 185 -6.14 15.01 -8.00
C ALA A 185 -5.00 14.34 -7.23
N LEU A 186 -3.95 13.90 -7.94
CA LEU A 186 -2.76 13.31 -7.33
C LEU A 186 -2.06 14.29 -6.36
N ARG A 187 -1.91 15.56 -6.76
CA ARG A 187 -1.34 16.60 -5.89
C ARG A 187 -2.18 16.83 -4.62
N MET A 188 -3.51 16.80 -4.74
CA MET A 188 -4.39 16.97 -3.59
C MET A 188 -4.29 15.77 -2.63
N ASP A 189 -4.28 14.56 -3.17
CA ASP A 189 -4.13 13.35 -2.35
C ASP A 189 -2.76 13.28 -1.68
N TYR A 190 -1.70 13.71 -2.36
CA TYR A 190 -0.37 13.85 -1.78
C TYR A 190 -0.36 14.84 -0.60
N LYS A 191 -0.98 16.02 -0.75
CA LYS A 191 -1.12 16.99 0.34
C LYS A 191 -1.90 16.41 1.52
N THR A 192 -2.98 15.67 1.24
CA THR A 192 -3.77 14.97 2.26
C THR A 192 -2.92 13.93 3.00
N GLY A 193 -2.16 13.11 2.28
CA GLY A 193 -1.26 12.13 2.87
C GLY A 193 -0.19 12.78 3.77
N ARG A 194 0.44 13.86 3.31
CA ARG A 194 1.39 14.64 4.14
C ARG A 194 0.75 15.16 5.42
N LEU A 195 -0.47 15.67 5.36
CA LEU A 195 -1.19 16.16 6.54
C LEU A 195 -1.48 15.03 7.53
N CYS A 196 -1.97 13.88 7.04
CA CYS A 196 -2.19 12.71 7.87
C CYS A 196 -0.89 12.24 8.55
N GLY A 197 0.22 12.19 7.82
CA GLY A 197 1.52 11.82 8.36
C GLY A 197 2.02 12.79 9.44
N ARG A 198 1.92 14.10 9.19
CA ARG A 198 2.29 15.13 10.17
C ARG A 198 1.45 15.02 11.44
N TYR A 199 0.14 14.86 11.30
CA TYR A 199 -0.76 14.67 12.44
C TYR A 199 -0.40 13.42 13.25
N PHE A 200 -0.11 12.32 12.57
CA PHE A 200 0.36 11.10 13.22
C PHE A 200 1.66 11.32 14.01
N LEU A 201 2.66 11.97 13.40
CA LEU A 201 3.95 12.23 14.05
C LEU A 201 3.80 13.15 15.27
N ALA A 202 2.98 14.19 15.17
CA ALA A 202 2.74 15.14 16.26
C ALA A 202 1.97 14.53 17.45
N THR A 203 1.25 13.45 17.22
CA THR A 203 0.40 12.80 18.24
C THR A 203 0.98 11.44 18.67
N VAL A 204 0.77 10.41 17.87
CA VAL A 204 1.20 9.05 18.19
C VAL A 204 2.70 8.86 18.04
N GLY A 205 3.32 9.48 17.04
CA GLY A 205 4.77 9.39 16.82
C GLY A 205 5.53 9.88 18.04
N LYS A 206 5.13 11.04 18.58
CA LYS A 206 5.68 11.59 19.81
C LYS A 206 5.50 10.63 21.00
N MET A 207 4.29 10.10 21.18
CA MET A 207 3.99 9.12 22.22
C MET A 207 4.83 7.83 22.08
N LEU A 208 5.05 7.35 20.84
CA LEU A 208 5.85 6.16 20.60
C LEU A 208 7.34 6.40 20.84
N ALA A 209 7.83 7.62 20.62
CA ALA A 209 9.21 8.01 20.87
C ALA A 209 9.52 8.20 22.39
N GLU A 210 8.54 8.66 23.15
CA GLU A 210 8.72 9.04 24.55
C GLU A 210 8.42 7.91 25.56
N GLN A 211 7.69 6.85 25.16
CA GLN A 211 7.26 5.80 26.10
C GLN A 211 7.55 4.38 25.59
N PRO A 212 8.18 3.53 26.41
CA PRO A 212 8.10 2.10 26.21
C PRO A 212 6.66 1.62 26.37
N PRO A 213 6.24 0.59 25.64
CA PRO A 213 4.83 0.22 25.47
C PRO A 213 4.23 -0.43 26.71
N LEU A 214 3.40 0.25 27.41
CA LEU A 214 2.49 -0.32 28.41
C LEU A 214 1.02 -0.11 27.95
N HIS A 215 0.35 -1.22 27.65
CA HIS A 215 -1.09 -1.42 27.48
C HIS A 215 -1.71 -1.27 26.08
N ARG A 216 -2.72 -2.15 25.88
CA ARG A 216 -3.59 -2.29 24.72
C ARG A 216 -4.39 -1.03 24.47
N HIS A 217 -4.13 -0.28 23.40
CA HIS A 217 -5.11 0.63 22.84
C HIS A 217 -4.91 0.75 21.33
N LYS A 218 -5.94 0.38 20.58
CA LYS A 218 -6.12 0.83 19.20
C LYS A 218 -6.39 2.33 19.27
N ARG A 219 -5.52 3.16 18.71
CA ARG A 219 -5.85 4.55 18.42
C ARG A 219 -5.99 4.70 16.91
N ILE A 220 -7.20 4.97 16.50
CA ILE A 220 -7.52 5.41 15.15
C ILE A 220 -7.22 6.91 15.11
N ILE A 221 -6.34 7.33 14.22
CA ILE A 221 -5.96 8.73 14.08
C ILE A 221 -6.45 9.19 12.72
N THR A 222 -7.52 9.93 12.77
CA THR A 222 -8.05 10.70 11.66
C THR A 222 -7.72 12.15 11.89
N PRO A 223 -7.09 12.85 10.95
CA PRO A 223 -7.05 14.29 11.01
C PRO A 223 -8.49 14.82 11.01
N PRO A 224 -8.78 15.92 11.73
CA PRO A 224 -10.09 16.57 11.66
C PRO A 224 -10.43 16.84 10.19
N ALA A 225 -11.71 16.74 9.85
CA ALA A 225 -12.16 17.01 8.49
C ALA A 225 -11.62 18.38 8.05
N ILE A 226 -10.91 18.42 6.94
CA ILE A 226 -10.35 19.66 6.40
C ILE A 226 -11.54 20.53 5.99
N VAL A 227 -11.89 21.49 6.82
CA VAL A 227 -12.74 22.62 6.42
C VAL A 227 -11.84 23.50 5.56
N ALA A 228 -12.27 23.83 4.36
CA ALA A 228 -11.43 24.46 3.32
C ALA A 228 -10.78 25.81 3.69
N ASN A 229 -11.04 26.36 4.87
CA ASN A 229 -10.62 27.70 5.29
C ASN A 229 -9.78 27.77 6.56
N ASP A 230 -9.50 26.66 7.25
CA ASP A 230 -8.67 26.75 8.46
C ASP A 230 -7.25 26.27 8.17
N ALA A 231 -6.32 27.22 8.15
CA ALA A 231 -4.91 26.97 8.31
C ALA A 231 -4.70 26.36 9.71
N LEU A 232 -4.81 25.02 9.81
CA LEU A 232 -4.37 24.31 11.00
C LEU A 232 -2.87 24.54 11.16
N THR A 233 -2.48 25.48 12.01
CA THR A 233 -1.13 25.63 12.51
C THR A 233 -0.83 24.43 13.43
N VAL A 234 -0.56 23.29 12.81
CA VAL A 234 0.09 22.20 13.53
C VAL A 234 1.55 22.65 13.74
N PRO A 235 2.05 22.67 14.99
CA PRO A 235 3.44 23.04 15.23
C PRO A 235 4.34 22.20 14.34
N LEU A 236 5.19 22.85 13.55
CA LEU A 236 6.21 22.20 12.74
C LEU A 236 7.17 21.48 13.70
N VAL A 237 7.07 20.17 13.75
CA VAL A 237 8.21 19.37 14.21
C VAL A 237 9.21 19.46 13.07
N ASP A 238 10.43 19.96 13.35
CA ASP A 238 11.51 19.96 12.38
C ASP A 238 11.80 18.53 11.93
N ILE A 239 11.18 18.14 10.82
CA ILE A 239 11.54 16.94 10.10
C ILE A 239 12.60 17.36 9.10
N PRO A 240 13.77 16.72 9.03
CA PRO A 240 14.76 16.99 8.00
C PRO A 240 14.05 16.98 6.64
N GLN A 241 14.15 18.09 5.91
CA GLN A 241 13.55 18.23 4.59
C GLN A 241 14.21 17.23 3.64
N ALA A 242 13.56 16.09 3.41
CA ALA A 242 13.89 15.26 2.27
C ALA A 242 13.33 15.97 1.04
N ASN A 243 14.21 16.64 0.31
CA ASN A 243 14.07 17.21 -1.03
C ASN A 243 12.63 17.44 -1.52
N ASP A 244 12.02 18.54 -1.08
CA ASP A 244 10.82 19.11 -1.73
C ASP A 244 11.13 19.65 -3.15
N ALA A 245 12.40 19.64 -3.56
CA ALA A 245 12.89 20.18 -4.84
C ALA A 245 12.43 19.43 -6.10
N LEU A 246 11.86 18.23 -5.95
CA LEU A 246 11.41 17.44 -7.10
C LEU A 246 9.97 17.75 -7.57
N LEU A 247 9.21 18.56 -6.85
CA LEU A 247 7.80 18.82 -7.16
C LEU A 247 7.49 20.28 -7.53
N ASP A 248 8.48 21.18 -7.42
CA ASP A 248 8.30 22.60 -7.76
C ASP A 248 8.73 22.96 -9.19
N ASN A 249 9.14 21.99 -10.00
CA ASN A 249 9.37 22.24 -11.43
C ASN A 249 8.00 22.36 -12.13
N GLU A 250 7.60 23.63 -12.35
CA GLU A 250 6.43 24.02 -13.16
C GLU A 250 6.57 23.72 -14.66
N ASP A 251 7.66 23.08 -15.11
CA ASP A 251 8.01 22.85 -16.51
C ASP A 251 7.76 21.41 -16.99
N LEU A 252 6.57 20.84 -16.72
CA LEU A 252 6.09 19.70 -17.50
C LEU A 252 4.69 20.05 -18.03
N ALA A 253 4.71 20.80 -19.14
CA ALA A 253 3.59 20.96 -20.07
C ALA A 253 3.32 19.66 -20.84
#